data_df1d1f5c80f963a4b33e05db1d83401b
#
_entry.id   df1d1f5c80f963a4b33e05db1d83401b
#
_cell.length_a   1.000
_cell.length_b   1.000
_cell.length_c   1.000
_cell.angle_alpha   90.00
_cell.angle_beta   90.00
_cell.angle_gamma   90.00
#
_symmetry.space_group_name_H-M   'P 1'
#
loop_
_entity.id
_entity.type
_entity.pdbx_description
1 polymer ?
#
loop_
_entity_poly.entity_id
_entity_poly.type
_entity_poly.pdbx_seq_one_letter_code
_entity_poly.pdbx_strand_id
1 'polypeptide(L)'
;MFRIVTFNANGVRSALTKGFFNWFQAQNADVLCIQELKAQEKDIPAEVAGLPGYQAFFHCAEKKGYSGCGIWCRRKPDEVRYGFGDPEFDAEGRYVEAIFGDLSVISCYFPSGSSSEERQEAKFRFLASFLKHMDELRTSGRRVILCGDVNIAHKEIDLKNWKGNVKNSGFLPEERQWLTDLFEKHGWRDVFRLVDARPEQYTWWSQRGQARAKNVGWRIDYHLATKNLSLIHISEPTRRSYIS
;
A
#
# COMPACT_ATOMS: atom_id res chain seq x y z
N MET A 1 -11.15 13.15 -14.05
CA MET A 1 -10.63 11.79 -13.77
C MET A 1 -10.04 11.82 -12.38
N PHE A 2 -10.39 10.90 -11.48
CA PHE A 2 -9.86 10.83 -10.11
C PHE A 2 -8.57 10.00 -10.11
N ARG A 3 -7.44 10.60 -9.79
CA ARG A 3 -6.11 9.98 -9.85
C ARG A 3 -5.57 9.71 -8.46
N ILE A 4 -5.15 8.47 -8.21
CA ILE A 4 -4.56 8.05 -6.94
C ILE A 4 -3.14 7.55 -7.21
N VAL A 5 -2.20 7.98 -6.38
CA VAL A 5 -0.82 7.49 -6.36
C VAL A 5 -0.58 6.75 -5.05
N THR A 6 0.06 5.59 -5.07
CA THR A 6 0.56 4.90 -3.88
C THR A 6 2.06 4.76 -3.92
N PHE A 7 2.71 4.84 -2.76
CA PHE A 7 4.17 4.79 -2.65
C PHE A 7 4.61 4.32 -1.26
N ASN A 8 5.34 3.20 -1.18
CA ASN A 8 6.08 2.88 0.03
C ASN A 8 7.35 3.76 0.09
N ALA A 9 7.37 4.69 1.05
CA ALA A 9 8.43 5.69 1.16
C ALA A 9 9.73 5.13 1.78
N ASN A 10 9.62 4.06 2.55
CA ASN A 10 10.72 3.56 3.37
C ASN A 10 11.41 4.71 4.17
N GLY A 11 10.57 5.60 4.72
CA GLY A 11 10.95 6.81 5.42
C GLY A 11 10.65 8.09 4.64
N VAL A 12 9.66 8.86 5.12
CA VAL A 12 9.15 10.07 4.44
C VAL A 12 10.22 11.14 4.26
N ARG A 13 11.15 11.28 5.21
CA ARG A 13 12.28 12.23 5.13
C ARG A 13 13.23 11.86 3.98
N SER A 14 13.53 10.57 3.81
CA SER A 14 14.33 10.08 2.70
C SER A 14 13.62 10.28 1.35
N ALA A 15 12.31 10.09 1.31
CA ALA A 15 11.52 10.36 0.10
C ALA A 15 11.56 11.84 -0.30
N LEU A 16 11.52 12.77 0.69
CA LEU A 16 11.66 14.20 0.44
C LEU A 16 13.02 14.52 -0.19
N THR A 17 14.11 14.08 0.44
CA THR A 17 15.47 14.37 -0.07
C THR A 17 15.74 13.78 -1.46
N LYS A 18 15.06 12.71 -1.82
CA LYS A 18 15.12 12.08 -3.15
C LYS A 18 14.18 12.70 -4.18
N GLY A 19 13.51 13.81 -3.85
CA GLY A 19 12.68 14.57 -4.77
C GLY A 19 11.31 13.94 -5.10
N PHE A 20 10.86 12.95 -4.31
CA PHE A 20 9.59 12.28 -4.56
C PHE A 20 8.40 13.25 -4.58
N PHE A 21 8.34 14.20 -3.66
CA PHE A 21 7.21 15.13 -3.55
C PHE A 21 7.14 16.11 -4.72
N ASN A 22 8.29 16.52 -5.28
CA ASN A 22 8.33 17.32 -6.52
C ASN A 22 7.78 16.53 -7.70
N TRP A 23 8.19 15.26 -7.82
CA TRP A 23 7.65 14.38 -8.83
C TRP A 23 6.13 14.17 -8.64
N PHE A 24 5.67 13.95 -7.42
CA PHE A 24 4.26 13.75 -7.11
C PHE A 24 3.41 14.96 -7.50
N GLN A 25 3.84 16.18 -7.18
CA GLN A 25 3.14 17.41 -7.57
C GLN A 25 2.95 17.51 -9.08
N ALA A 26 3.97 17.11 -9.86
CA ALA A 26 3.90 17.09 -11.33
C ALA A 26 2.89 16.05 -11.87
N GLN A 27 2.51 15.03 -11.08
CA GLN A 27 1.50 14.04 -11.48
C GLN A 27 0.07 14.59 -11.45
N ASN A 28 -0.15 15.73 -10.79
CA ASN A 28 -1.48 16.33 -10.64
C ASN A 28 -2.55 15.35 -10.13
N ALA A 29 -2.16 14.51 -9.15
CA ALA A 29 -3.04 13.49 -8.58
C ALA A 29 -3.99 14.07 -7.54
N ASP A 30 -5.13 13.42 -7.31
CA ASP A 30 -6.13 13.84 -6.33
C ASP A 30 -5.80 13.33 -4.94
N VAL A 31 -5.20 12.12 -4.87
CA VAL A 31 -4.82 11.48 -3.61
C VAL A 31 -3.44 10.84 -3.74
N LEU A 32 -2.64 10.97 -2.67
CA LEU A 32 -1.40 10.23 -2.45
C LEU A 32 -1.54 9.37 -1.21
N CYS A 33 -1.27 8.07 -1.34
CA CYS A 33 -1.19 7.11 -0.26
C CYS A 33 0.28 6.75 -0.02
N ILE A 34 0.78 6.98 1.19
CA ILE A 34 2.17 6.63 1.56
C ILE A 34 2.18 5.60 2.66
N GLN A 35 3.02 4.58 2.51
CA GLN A 35 3.34 3.57 3.50
C GLN A 35 4.77 3.78 3.99
N GLU A 36 5.06 3.28 5.19
CA GLU A 36 6.36 3.39 5.87
C GLU A 36 6.83 4.85 6.03
N LEU A 37 6.02 5.69 6.69
CA LEU A 37 6.42 7.06 7.06
C LEU A 37 7.71 7.08 7.89
N LYS A 38 7.86 6.11 8.82
CA LYS A 38 9.00 5.99 9.75
C LYS A 38 9.32 7.31 10.45
N ALA A 39 8.29 8.05 10.81
CA ALA A 39 8.36 9.34 11.49
C ALA A 39 7.20 9.46 12.48
N GLN A 40 7.41 10.21 13.55
CA GLN A 40 6.31 10.73 14.37
C GLN A 40 5.75 11.98 13.68
N GLU A 41 4.52 12.35 13.95
CA GLU A 41 3.86 13.48 13.28
C GLU A 41 4.69 14.76 13.37
N LYS A 42 5.25 15.08 14.56
CA LYS A 42 6.12 16.21 14.80
C LYS A 42 7.46 16.17 14.05
N ASP A 43 7.87 14.98 13.57
CA ASP A 43 9.13 14.77 12.86
C ASP A 43 8.92 14.69 11.33
N ILE A 44 7.67 14.83 10.86
CA ILE A 44 7.35 14.94 9.43
C ILE A 44 7.77 16.36 8.97
N PRO A 45 8.58 16.48 7.90
CA PRO A 45 8.99 17.79 7.40
C PRO A 45 7.79 18.68 7.06
N ALA A 46 7.88 19.97 7.39
CA ALA A 46 6.79 20.91 7.16
C ALA A 46 6.40 21.00 5.67
N GLU A 47 7.37 20.89 4.76
CA GLU A 47 7.14 20.88 3.31
C GLU A 47 6.32 19.66 2.85
N VAL A 48 6.39 18.56 3.60
CA VAL A 48 5.65 17.33 3.33
C VAL A 48 4.26 17.39 3.94
N ALA A 49 4.16 17.82 5.20
CA ALA A 49 2.88 17.97 5.89
C ALA A 49 2.02 19.05 5.25
N GLY A 50 2.63 20.18 4.89
CA GLY A 50 2.00 21.32 4.24
C GLY A 50 2.15 21.34 2.72
N LEU A 51 2.13 20.19 2.06
CA LEU A 51 2.28 20.09 0.61
C LEU A 51 1.25 20.98 -0.12
N PRO A 52 1.67 21.96 -0.95
CA PRO A 52 0.75 22.90 -1.57
C PRO A 52 -0.38 22.24 -2.34
N GLY A 53 -1.63 22.65 -2.03
CA GLY A 53 -2.83 22.13 -2.67
C GLY A 53 -3.34 20.81 -2.09
N TYR A 54 -2.76 20.31 -1.00
CA TYR A 54 -3.17 19.08 -0.34
C TYR A 54 -3.38 19.26 1.16
N GLN A 55 -4.30 18.48 1.72
CA GLN A 55 -4.43 18.25 3.16
C GLN A 55 -3.86 16.86 3.47
N ALA A 56 -3.03 16.77 4.49
CA ALA A 56 -2.34 15.55 4.87
C ALA A 56 -2.87 15.00 6.19
N PHE A 57 -2.96 13.68 6.28
CA PHE A 57 -3.42 12.95 7.45
C PHE A 57 -2.47 11.79 7.70
N PHE A 58 -2.05 11.60 8.95
CA PHE A 58 -1.01 10.66 9.32
C PHE A 58 -1.47 9.72 10.43
N HIS A 59 -1.25 8.44 10.26
CA HIS A 59 -1.33 7.45 11.32
C HIS A 59 0.09 6.95 11.59
N CYS A 60 0.75 7.55 12.56
CA CYS A 60 2.12 7.21 12.96
C CYS A 60 2.10 6.04 13.94
N ALA A 61 3.09 5.15 13.88
CA ALA A 61 3.25 4.12 14.87
C ALA A 61 3.64 4.72 16.24
N GLU A 62 3.24 4.08 17.35
CA GLU A 62 3.73 4.45 18.68
C GLU A 62 5.24 4.29 18.79
N LYS A 63 5.78 3.22 18.18
CA LYS A 63 7.22 2.99 18.08
C LYS A 63 7.88 3.96 17.11
N LYS A 64 8.81 4.78 17.59
CA LYS A 64 9.54 5.76 16.80
C LYS A 64 10.32 5.12 15.64
N GLY A 65 10.26 5.76 14.47
CA GLY A 65 11.02 5.34 13.29
C GLY A 65 10.55 4.02 12.66
N TYR A 66 9.33 3.61 12.95
CA TYR A 66 8.75 2.35 12.50
C TYR A 66 7.42 2.59 11.79
N SER A 67 7.10 1.78 10.75
CA SER A 67 5.80 1.75 10.08
C SER A 67 5.21 3.15 9.76
N GLY A 68 3.91 3.33 9.97
CA GLY A 68 3.18 4.58 9.73
C GLY A 68 2.64 4.69 8.31
N CYS A 69 1.37 5.11 8.20
CA CYS A 69 0.71 5.43 6.93
C CYS A 69 0.32 6.89 6.88
N GLY A 70 0.31 7.46 5.67
CA GLY A 70 -0.17 8.81 5.41
C GLY A 70 -1.04 8.87 4.17
N ILE A 71 -1.94 9.85 4.13
CA ILE A 71 -2.76 10.15 2.97
C ILE A 71 -2.80 11.67 2.75
N TRP A 72 -2.58 12.11 1.53
CA TRP A 72 -2.69 13.51 1.12
C TRP A 72 -3.83 13.61 0.13
N CYS A 73 -4.74 14.53 0.39
CA CYS A 73 -5.96 14.71 -0.40
C CYS A 73 -6.01 16.15 -0.93
N ARG A 74 -6.20 16.31 -2.24
CA ARG A 74 -6.41 17.62 -2.87
C ARG A 74 -7.75 18.21 -2.46
N ARG A 75 -8.80 17.41 -2.50
CA ARG A 75 -10.11 17.75 -1.95
C ARG A 75 -10.15 17.33 -0.48
N LYS A 76 -10.72 18.16 0.40
CA LYS A 76 -10.96 17.80 1.79
C LYS A 76 -11.88 16.57 1.85
N PRO A 77 -11.47 15.49 2.54
CA PRO A 77 -12.37 14.36 2.78
C PRO A 77 -13.50 14.76 3.74
N ASP A 78 -14.64 14.07 3.62
CA ASP A 78 -15.78 14.28 4.50
C ASP A 78 -15.50 13.71 5.91
N GLU A 79 -14.72 12.61 5.95
CA GLU A 79 -14.28 11.95 7.19
C GLU A 79 -12.89 11.33 6.98
N VAL A 80 -12.09 11.22 8.05
CA VAL A 80 -10.82 10.46 8.06
C VAL A 80 -10.85 9.49 9.24
N ARG A 81 -10.51 8.24 8.98
CA ARG A 81 -10.40 7.18 9.98
C ARG A 81 -8.97 6.70 10.10
N TYR A 82 -8.56 6.44 11.34
CA TYR A 82 -7.23 5.96 11.69
C TYR A 82 -7.36 4.60 12.36
N GLY A 83 -6.60 3.61 11.87
CA GLY A 83 -6.76 2.22 12.29
C GLY A 83 -8.01 1.55 11.74
N PHE A 84 -8.12 0.27 11.99
CA PHE A 84 -9.25 -0.56 11.57
C PHE A 84 -9.91 -1.32 12.73
N GLY A 85 -9.59 -0.92 13.98
CA GLY A 85 -10.19 -1.46 15.19
C GLY A 85 -9.45 -2.65 15.81
N ASP A 86 -8.22 -2.94 15.36
CA ASP A 86 -7.35 -3.94 15.97
C ASP A 86 -6.21 -3.24 16.72
N PRO A 87 -6.23 -3.23 18.08
CA PRO A 87 -5.26 -2.47 18.87
C PRO A 87 -3.78 -2.86 18.62
N GLU A 88 -3.50 -4.13 18.30
CA GLU A 88 -2.13 -4.58 18.00
C GLU A 88 -1.58 -3.83 16.78
N PHE A 89 -2.38 -3.68 15.74
CA PHE A 89 -1.95 -3.12 14.47
C PHE A 89 -2.24 -1.63 14.34
N ASP A 90 -3.24 -1.12 15.04
CA ASP A 90 -3.51 0.30 15.12
C ASP A 90 -2.38 1.04 15.84
N ALA A 91 -1.77 0.43 16.88
CA ALA A 91 -0.56 0.95 17.53
C ALA A 91 0.66 1.02 16.58
N GLU A 92 0.66 0.27 15.49
CA GLU A 92 1.71 0.30 14.47
C GLU A 92 1.43 1.32 13.33
N GLY A 93 0.30 2.03 13.36
CA GLY A 93 -0.03 3.08 12.39
C GLY A 93 -0.16 2.59 10.95
N ARG A 94 -0.82 1.43 10.74
CA ARG A 94 -0.83 0.72 9.45
C ARG A 94 -1.97 1.08 8.52
N TYR A 95 -2.88 1.92 8.94
CA TYR A 95 -4.10 2.20 8.20
C TYR A 95 -4.56 3.65 8.35
N VAL A 96 -4.87 4.30 7.26
CA VAL A 96 -5.60 5.57 7.23
C VAL A 96 -6.57 5.57 6.05
N GLU A 97 -7.82 5.96 6.30
CA GLU A 97 -8.90 6.01 5.32
C GLU A 97 -9.41 7.44 5.16
N ALA A 98 -9.48 7.92 3.94
CA ALA A 98 -10.13 9.18 3.57
C ALA A 98 -11.44 8.88 2.83
N ILE A 99 -12.54 9.48 3.28
CA ILE A 99 -13.90 9.22 2.82
C ILE A 99 -14.40 10.44 2.03
N PHE A 100 -14.93 10.20 0.83
CA PHE A 100 -15.48 11.21 -0.09
C PHE A 100 -16.86 10.76 -0.58
N GLY A 101 -17.92 11.13 0.11
CA GLY A 101 -19.26 10.61 -0.17
C GLY A 101 -19.32 9.10 0.00
N ASP A 102 -19.57 8.38 -1.07
CA ASP A 102 -19.60 6.90 -1.10
C ASP A 102 -18.25 6.25 -1.46
N LEU A 103 -17.21 7.04 -1.75
CA LEU A 103 -15.86 6.55 -2.06
C LEU A 103 -14.98 6.57 -0.81
N SER A 104 -14.35 5.43 -0.50
CA SER A 104 -13.26 5.31 0.47
C SER A 104 -11.94 5.07 -0.22
N VAL A 105 -10.92 5.88 0.11
CA VAL A 105 -9.54 5.69 -0.31
C VAL A 105 -8.70 5.38 0.91
N ILE A 106 -8.02 4.24 0.88
CA ILE A 106 -7.29 3.70 2.02
C ILE A 106 -5.80 3.61 1.69
N SER A 107 -4.95 4.14 2.57
CA SER A 107 -3.51 3.85 2.60
C SER A 107 -3.25 2.82 3.67
N CYS A 108 -2.69 1.66 3.29
CA CYS A 108 -2.47 0.55 4.21
C CYS A 108 -1.08 -0.08 4.03
N TYR A 109 -0.46 -0.47 5.16
CA TYR A 109 0.83 -1.13 5.20
C TYR A 109 0.74 -2.45 5.95
N PHE A 110 0.77 -3.57 5.22
CA PHE A 110 0.72 -4.90 5.82
C PHE A 110 2.05 -5.25 6.49
N PRO A 111 2.04 -5.98 7.61
CA PRO A 111 3.28 -6.43 8.23
C PRO A 111 4.16 -7.23 7.28
N SER A 112 5.48 -7.01 7.35
CA SER A 112 6.45 -7.91 6.76
C SER A 112 6.79 -9.01 7.78
N GLY A 113 6.78 -10.27 7.37
CA GLY A 113 7.18 -11.41 8.19
C GLY A 113 8.66 -11.77 8.05
N SER A 114 9.44 -11.06 7.24
CA SER A 114 10.77 -11.49 6.81
C SER A 114 11.86 -11.40 7.88
N SER A 115 11.63 -10.70 9.00
CA SER A 115 12.65 -10.43 10.00
C SER A 115 12.76 -11.49 11.13
N SER A 116 11.68 -12.20 11.42
CA SER A 116 11.62 -13.27 12.42
C SER A 116 10.33 -14.09 12.27
N GLU A 117 10.30 -15.27 12.90
CA GLU A 117 9.10 -16.12 12.97
C GLU A 117 7.95 -15.41 13.69
N GLU A 118 8.24 -14.73 14.80
CA GLU A 118 7.26 -13.91 15.53
C GLU A 118 6.60 -12.85 14.63
N ARG A 119 7.38 -12.20 13.77
CA ARG A 119 6.83 -11.22 12.79
C ARG A 119 6.00 -11.90 11.70
N GLN A 120 6.34 -13.12 11.31
CA GLN A 120 5.52 -13.90 10.39
C GLN A 120 4.18 -14.30 11.04
N GLU A 121 4.19 -14.70 12.29
CA GLU A 121 2.97 -14.98 13.06
C GLU A 121 2.11 -13.72 13.22
N ALA A 122 2.71 -12.58 13.55
CA ALA A 122 2.01 -11.29 13.60
C ALA A 122 1.36 -10.96 12.24
N LYS A 123 2.04 -11.23 11.13
CA LYS A 123 1.48 -11.04 9.80
C LYS A 123 0.26 -11.93 9.57
N PHE A 124 0.28 -13.19 9.98
CA PHE A 124 -0.89 -14.06 9.86
C PHE A 124 -2.05 -13.58 10.74
N ARG A 125 -1.79 -13.09 11.96
CA ARG A 125 -2.85 -12.47 12.78
C ARG A 125 -3.44 -11.24 12.09
N PHE A 126 -2.59 -10.37 11.52
CA PHE A 126 -3.03 -9.21 10.74
C PHE A 126 -3.93 -9.65 9.59
N LEU A 127 -3.51 -10.61 8.77
CA LEU A 127 -4.28 -11.09 7.62
C LEU A 127 -5.67 -11.61 8.03
N ALA A 128 -5.74 -12.33 9.14
CA ALA A 128 -7.01 -12.87 9.66
C ALA A 128 -7.94 -11.77 10.19
N SER A 129 -7.41 -10.80 10.93
CA SER A 129 -8.15 -9.65 11.47
C SER A 129 -8.60 -8.71 10.36
N PHE A 130 -7.67 -8.38 9.45
CA PHE A 130 -7.91 -7.44 8.37
C PHE A 130 -8.92 -7.94 7.32
N LEU A 131 -9.00 -9.25 7.10
CA LEU A 131 -9.99 -9.83 6.20
C LEU A 131 -11.42 -9.55 6.65
N LYS A 132 -11.68 -9.59 7.96
CA LYS A 132 -12.99 -9.22 8.54
C LYS A 132 -13.33 -7.78 8.23
N HIS A 133 -12.39 -6.87 8.45
CA HIS A 133 -12.55 -5.45 8.13
C HIS A 133 -12.79 -5.22 6.63
N MET A 134 -12.07 -5.93 5.75
CA MET A 134 -12.30 -5.86 4.30
C MET A 134 -13.69 -6.34 3.90
N ASP A 135 -14.24 -7.35 4.58
CA ASP A 135 -15.62 -7.81 4.36
C ASP A 135 -16.64 -6.77 4.83
N GLU A 136 -16.41 -6.12 5.96
CA GLU A 136 -17.24 -5.02 6.45
C GLU A 136 -17.24 -3.85 5.46
N LEU A 137 -16.08 -3.43 4.96
CA LEU A 137 -15.96 -2.40 3.93
C LEU A 137 -16.75 -2.78 2.67
N ARG A 138 -16.63 -4.02 2.20
CA ARG A 138 -17.34 -4.52 1.01
C ARG A 138 -18.85 -4.54 1.22
N THR A 139 -19.31 -5.01 2.38
CA THR A 139 -20.75 -5.14 2.70
C THR A 139 -21.41 -3.81 3.03
N SER A 140 -20.64 -2.79 3.37
CA SER A 140 -21.14 -1.42 3.58
C SER A 140 -21.77 -0.78 2.32
N GLY A 141 -21.57 -1.39 1.14
CA GLY A 141 -22.01 -0.87 -0.15
C GLY A 141 -21.17 0.30 -0.69
N ARG A 142 -20.17 0.77 0.05
CA ARG A 142 -19.26 1.83 -0.39
C ARG A 142 -18.36 1.34 -1.53
N ARG A 143 -17.97 2.28 -2.37
CA ARG A 143 -16.89 2.07 -3.35
C ARG A 143 -15.56 2.23 -2.63
N VAL A 144 -14.76 1.19 -2.57
CA VAL A 144 -13.50 1.20 -1.81
C VAL A 144 -12.32 0.93 -2.74
N ILE A 145 -11.26 1.71 -2.59
CA ILE A 145 -9.94 1.41 -3.12
C ILE A 145 -8.90 1.46 -2.00
N LEU A 146 -8.26 0.33 -1.76
CA LEU A 146 -7.14 0.19 -0.84
C LEU A 146 -5.84 0.22 -1.63
N CYS A 147 -4.96 1.12 -1.26
CA CYS A 147 -3.65 1.32 -1.86
C CYS A 147 -2.58 1.00 -0.84
N GLY A 148 -1.63 0.14 -1.18
CA GLY A 148 -0.58 -0.11 -0.21
C GLY A 148 0.35 -1.25 -0.51
N ASP A 149 1.35 -1.36 0.36
CA ASP A 149 2.29 -2.46 0.40
C ASP A 149 1.68 -3.62 1.20
N VAL A 150 1.27 -4.65 0.48
CA VAL A 150 0.66 -5.87 1.05
C VAL A 150 1.74 -6.86 1.54
N ASN A 151 3.00 -6.63 1.14
CA ASN A 151 4.11 -7.52 1.46
C ASN A 151 3.90 -8.98 1.02
N ILE A 152 3.06 -9.22 -0.01
CA ILE A 152 2.81 -10.55 -0.60
C ILE A 152 2.86 -10.44 -2.13
N ALA A 153 3.64 -11.26 -2.77
CA ALA A 153 3.52 -11.53 -4.21
C ALA A 153 2.51 -12.65 -4.43
N HIS A 154 1.45 -12.42 -5.22
CA HIS A 154 0.32 -13.34 -5.31
C HIS A 154 0.67 -14.61 -6.10
N LYS A 155 1.14 -14.43 -7.33
CA LYS A 155 1.40 -15.54 -8.27
C LYS A 155 2.86 -15.53 -8.72
N GLU A 156 3.27 -16.60 -9.40
CA GLU A 156 4.62 -16.77 -9.94
C GLU A 156 5.03 -15.61 -10.86
N ILE A 157 4.07 -15.03 -11.57
CA ILE A 157 4.26 -13.86 -12.44
C ILE A 157 4.64 -12.58 -11.65
N ASP A 158 4.37 -12.54 -10.35
CA ASP A 158 4.59 -11.39 -9.47
C ASP A 158 5.97 -11.38 -8.81
N LEU A 159 6.83 -12.39 -9.12
CA LEU A 159 8.13 -12.56 -8.50
C LEU A 159 9.13 -13.22 -9.47
N LYS A 160 10.28 -12.58 -9.74
CA LYS A 160 11.26 -13.10 -10.70
C LYS A 160 11.80 -14.49 -10.36
N ASN A 161 12.23 -14.69 -9.13
CA ASN A 161 12.85 -15.95 -8.67
C ASN A 161 11.92 -16.77 -7.79
N TRP A 162 10.67 -16.96 -8.22
CA TRP A 162 9.62 -17.54 -7.41
C TRP A 162 9.95 -18.95 -6.85
N LYS A 163 10.63 -19.83 -7.64
CA LYS A 163 10.98 -21.18 -7.21
C LYS A 163 11.85 -21.22 -5.95
N GLY A 164 12.77 -20.26 -5.82
CA GLY A 164 13.64 -20.15 -4.65
C GLY A 164 12.98 -19.45 -3.46
N ASN A 165 11.77 -18.88 -3.63
CA ASN A 165 11.10 -18.08 -2.62
C ASN A 165 9.82 -18.71 -2.05
N VAL A 166 9.45 -19.92 -2.45
CA VAL A 166 8.20 -20.60 -2.02
C VAL A 166 8.09 -20.84 -0.50
N LYS A 167 9.23 -20.75 0.21
CA LYS A 167 9.30 -20.86 1.67
C LYS A 167 9.65 -19.55 2.36
N ASN A 168 9.68 -18.45 1.62
CA ASN A 168 10.04 -17.15 2.17
C ASN A 168 8.78 -16.30 2.43
N SER A 169 8.82 -15.51 3.50
CA SER A 169 7.79 -14.50 3.79
C SER A 169 7.53 -13.62 2.56
N GLY A 170 6.28 -13.35 2.29
CA GLY A 170 5.82 -12.63 1.11
C GLY A 170 5.51 -13.54 -0.09
N PHE A 171 5.83 -14.84 0.00
CA PHE A 171 5.47 -15.81 -1.05
C PHE A 171 5.10 -17.20 -0.50
N LEU A 172 4.81 -17.29 0.80
CA LEU A 172 4.33 -18.53 1.42
C LEU A 172 2.98 -18.96 0.80
N PRO A 173 2.72 -20.27 0.72
CA PRO A 173 1.45 -20.80 0.19
C PRO A 173 0.22 -20.17 0.87
N GLU A 174 0.26 -19.99 2.20
CA GLU A 174 -0.83 -19.44 3.01
C GLU A 174 -1.07 -17.95 2.68
N GLU A 175 -0.01 -17.16 2.50
CA GLU A 175 -0.10 -15.75 2.11
C GLU A 175 -0.71 -15.60 0.71
N ARG A 176 -0.25 -16.40 -0.23
CA ARG A 176 -0.77 -16.44 -1.61
C ARG A 176 -2.23 -16.89 -1.64
N GLN A 177 -2.58 -17.90 -0.83
CA GLN A 177 -3.96 -18.37 -0.73
C GLN A 177 -4.88 -17.30 -0.17
N TRP A 178 -4.42 -16.51 0.82
CA TRP A 178 -5.17 -15.38 1.35
C TRP A 178 -5.55 -14.37 0.24
N LEU A 179 -4.61 -14.00 -0.63
CA LEU A 179 -4.92 -13.13 -1.79
C LEU A 179 -5.86 -13.81 -2.80
N THR A 180 -5.68 -15.10 -3.05
CA THR A 180 -6.59 -15.86 -3.92
C THR A 180 -8.02 -15.82 -3.36
N ASP A 181 -8.19 -16.09 -2.09
CA ASP A 181 -9.49 -16.08 -1.42
C ASP A 181 -10.10 -14.65 -1.43
N LEU A 182 -9.28 -13.62 -1.19
CA LEU A 182 -9.71 -12.24 -1.27
C LEU A 182 -10.32 -11.89 -2.63
N PHE A 183 -9.73 -12.37 -3.72
CA PHE A 183 -10.21 -12.07 -5.07
C PHE A 183 -11.38 -12.98 -5.49
N GLU A 184 -11.33 -14.25 -5.18
CA GLU A 184 -12.29 -15.24 -5.66
C GLU A 184 -13.53 -15.34 -4.76
N LYS A 185 -13.35 -15.27 -3.42
CA LYS A 185 -14.43 -15.46 -2.44
C LYS A 185 -14.95 -14.15 -1.85
N HIS A 186 -14.05 -13.20 -1.54
CA HIS A 186 -14.40 -11.95 -0.87
C HIS A 186 -14.65 -10.78 -1.82
N GLY A 187 -14.58 -10.99 -3.15
CA GLY A 187 -15.07 -10.06 -4.16
C GLY A 187 -14.25 -8.79 -4.34
N TRP A 188 -12.99 -8.80 -3.91
CA TRP A 188 -12.05 -7.74 -4.24
C TRP A 188 -11.39 -7.97 -5.60
N ARG A 189 -10.73 -6.95 -6.13
CA ARG A 189 -10.04 -7.00 -7.43
C ARG A 189 -8.63 -6.43 -7.30
N ASP A 190 -7.67 -7.10 -7.89
CA ASP A 190 -6.33 -6.56 -8.16
C ASP A 190 -6.43 -5.65 -9.39
N VAL A 191 -6.48 -4.35 -9.16
CA VAL A 191 -6.69 -3.33 -10.20
C VAL A 191 -5.59 -3.37 -11.25
N PHE A 192 -4.33 -3.59 -10.84
CA PHE A 192 -3.22 -3.67 -11.78
C PHE A 192 -3.38 -4.85 -12.75
N ARG A 193 -3.71 -6.03 -12.24
CA ARG A 193 -3.84 -7.23 -13.07
C ARG A 193 -5.07 -7.24 -13.99
N LEU A 194 -6.02 -6.34 -13.77
CA LEU A 194 -7.11 -6.12 -14.73
C LEU A 194 -6.64 -5.39 -16.00
N VAL A 195 -5.56 -4.61 -15.94
CA VAL A 195 -5.07 -3.81 -17.07
C VAL A 195 -3.75 -4.31 -17.64
N ASP A 196 -2.92 -4.95 -16.82
CA ASP A 196 -1.60 -5.43 -17.22
C ASP A 196 -1.36 -6.87 -16.76
N ALA A 197 -1.48 -7.80 -17.69
CA ALA A 197 -1.19 -9.22 -17.48
C ALA A 197 0.26 -9.61 -17.80
N ARG A 198 1.11 -8.66 -18.19
CA ARG A 198 2.51 -8.93 -18.58
C ARG A 198 3.32 -9.42 -17.38
N PRO A 199 4.26 -10.33 -17.59
CA PRO A 199 5.24 -10.70 -16.57
C PRO A 199 6.23 -9.57 -16.30
N GLU A 200 7.03 -9.75 -15.24
CA GLU A 200 8.15 -8.87 -14.90
C GLU A 200 7.75 -7.41 -14.59
N GLN A 201 6.50 -7.21 -14.20
CA GLN A 201 6.02 -5.93 -13.68
C GLN A 201 6.12 -5.96 -12.15
N TYR A 202 7.18 -5.38 -11.60
CA TYR A 202 7.46 -5.41 -10.18
C TYR A 202 7.35 -4.02 -9.56
N THR A 203 7.16 -3.96 -8.24
CA THR A 203 7.04 -2.72 -7.48
C THR A 203 8.16 -2.54 -6.45
N TRP A 204 8.84 -3.63 -6.08
CA TRP A 204 9.93 -3.64 -5.13
C TRP A 204 11.15 -4.42 -5.63
N TRP A 205 12.35 -3.93 -5.30
CA TRP A 205 13.64 -4.57 -5.59
C TRP A 205 14.56 -4.49 -4.37
N SER A 206 15.26 -5.57 -4.09
CA SER A 206 16.31 -5.57 -3.08
C SER A 206 17.39 -4.52 -3.39
N GLN A 207 17.95 -3.91 -2.36
CA GLN A 207 19.11 -3.01 -2.51
C GLN A 207 20.43 -3.76 -2.81
N ARG A 208 20.39 -5.10 -2.82
CA ARG A 208 21.57 -5.97 -3.02
C ARG A 208 21.62 -6.51 -4.44
N GLY A 209 22.85 -6.86 -4.90
CA GLY A 209 23.06 -7.65 -6.12
C GLY A 209 22.60 -6.99 -7.42
N GLN A 210 22.48 -5.66 -7.47
CA GLN A 210 21.96 -4.92 -8.64
C GLN A 210 20.55 -5.39 -9.05
N ALA A 211 19.72 -5.79 -8.07
CA ALA A 211 18.41 -6.40 -8.32
C ALA A 211 17.54 -5.54 -9.23
N ARG A 212 17.56 -4.21 -9.04
CA ARG A 212 16.79 -3.28 -9.87
C ARG A 212 17.27 -3.24 -11.32
N ALA A 213 18.59 -3.15 -11.54
CA ALA A 213 19.17 -3.13 -12.89
C ALA A 213 18.89 -4.43 -13.65
N LYS A 214 18.86 -5.57 -12.95
CA LYS A 214 18.56 -6.90 -13.49
C LYS A 214 17.06 -7.23 -13.52
N ASN A 215 16.21 -6.32 -13.06
CA ASN A 215 14.78 -6.52 -12.86
C ASN A 215 14.43 -7.78 -12.04
N VAL A 216 15.24 -8.06 -11.00
CA VAL A 216 14.94 -9.14 -10.03
C VAL A 216 14.10 -8.57 -8.91
N GLY A 217 12.81 -8.50 -9.15
CA GLY A 217 11.85 -7.78 -8.30
C GLY A 217 10.67 -8.62 -7.83
N TRP A 218 9.87 -7.98 -7.01
CA TRP A 218 8.62 -8.46 -6.43
C TRP A 218 7.52 -7.43 -6.69
N ARG A 219 6.32 -7.87 -7.02
CA ARG A 219 5.13 -7.03 -7.00
C ARG A 219 4.38 -7.26 -5.69
N ILE A 220 4.52 -6.35 -4.78
CA ILE A 220 3.97 -6.42 -3.41
C ILE A 220 3.13 -5.20 -3.04
N ASP A 221 3.17 -4.14 -3.86
CA ASP A 221 2.29 -2.99 -3.73
C ASP A 221 1.06 -3.16 -4.64
N TYR A 222 -0.12 -2.86 -4.11
CA TYR A 222 -1.40 -3.11 -4.78
C TYR A 222 -2.31 -1.89 -4.75
N HIS A 223 -3.20 -1.86 -5.74
CA HIS A 223 -4.49 -1.19 -5.68
C HIS A 223 -5.56 -2.27 -5.65
N LEU A 224 -6.20 -2.45 -4.50
CA LEU A 224 -7.28 -3.42 -4.29
C LEU A 224 -8.61 -2.67 -4.29
N ALA A 225 -9.56 -3.07 -5.14
CA ALA A 225 -10.83 -2.38 -5.27
C ALA A 225 -12.02 -3.31 -5.08
N THR A 226 -13.11 -2.78 -4.53
CA THR A 226 -14.42 -3.46 -4.52
C THR A 226 -15.01 -3.52 -5.92
N LYS A 227 -15.82 -4.55 -6.22
CA LYS A 227 -16.40 -4.79 -7.55
C LYS A 227 -17.31 -3.67 -8.05
N ASN A 228 -17.94 -2.91 -7.13
CA ASN A 228 -18.81 -1.79 -7.45
C ASN A 228 -18.05 -0.50 -7.81
N LEU A 229 -16.73 -0.46 -7.65
CA LEU A 229 -15.91 0.64 -8.15
C LEU A 229 -15.76 0.49 -9.66
N SER A 230 -16.28 1.47 -10.42
CA SER A 230 -16.09 1.52 -11.87
C SER A 230 -14.64 1.92 -12.19
N LEU A 231 -13.91 1.06 -12.86
CA LEU A 231 -12.51 1.25 -13.24
C LEU A 231 -12.41 1.66 -14.72
N ILE A 232 -13.12 2.71 -15.12
CA ILE A 232 -13.26 3.11 -16.52
C ILE A 232 -11.95 3.61 -17.14
N HIS A 233 -11.02 4.11 -16.31
CA HIS A 233 -9.72 4.62 -16.77
C HIS A 233 -8.62 4.30 -15.77
N ILE A 234 -8.00 3.13 -15.92
CA ILE A 234 -6.75 2.82 -15.23
C ILE A 234 -5.61 3.16 -16.19
N SER A 235 -4.82 4.17 -15.87
CA SER A 235 -3.54 4.40 -16.55
C SER A 235 -2.49 3.42 -16.01
N GLU A 236 -1.55 3.01 -16.87
CA GLU A 236 -0.43 2.15 -16.45
C GLU A 236 0.28 2.75 -15.24
N PRO A 237 0.67 1.91 -14.26
CA PRO A 237 1.47 2.37 -13.12
C PRO A 237 2.79 2.93 -13.65
N THR A 238 3.08 4.18 -13.30
CA THR A 238 4.35 4.80 -13.64
C THR A 238 5.46 4.01 -12.94
N ARG A 239 6.33 3.34 -13.69
CA ARG A 239 7.48 2.63 -13.13
C ARG A 239 8.27 3.58 -12.24
N ARG A 240 8.71 3.14 -11.08
CA ARG A 240 9.65 3.85 -10.17
C ARG A 240 11.01 4.11 -10.88
N SER A 241 11.03 4.96 -11.92
CA SER A 241 12.26 5.21 -12.67
C SER A 241 13.11 6.37 -12.14
N TYR A 242 12.68 7.08 -11.09
CA TYR A 242 13.30 8.36 -10.73
C TYR A 242 13.78 8.50 -9.28
N ILE A 243 13.82 7.43 -8.49
CA ILE A 243 14.35 7.51 -7.11
C ILE A 243 15.45 6.45 -6.97
N SER A 244 16.61 6.75 -7.53
CA SER A 244 17.87 6.03 -7.28
C SER A 244 18.64 6.70 -6.15
#